data_5f53ae219709763bd35b06201acd64d9
#
_entry.id   5f53ae219709763bd35b06201acd64d9
#
_cell.length_a   1.000
_cell.length_b   1.000
_cell.length_c   1.000
_cell.angle_alpha   90.00
_cell.angle_beta   90.00
_cell.angle_gamma   90.00
#
_symmetry.space_group_name_H-M   'P 1'
#
loop_
_entity.id
_entity.type
_entity.pdbx_description
1 polymer ?
#
loop_
_entity_poly.entity_id
_entity_poly.type
_entity_poly.pdbx_seq_one_letter_code
_entity_poly.pdbx_strand_id
1 'polypeptide(L)'
;IEMNTYSVNIENRLRQLSIENTEYAELWSTWNLNKQTLDPILNTIIKDYPYFSLHDHTHSESVLLNIERVLGSDNINKLSPTDLWLLLHVSYLHDFGMVILDKKIYDIWKSSEFQKFIKEQSEGTDKEIRASAKLIMDLDKDSDAYDSTWPLNVKKAVTILLSSYCRNKHADFSREYILDEENEWNVDLGHNGLIKNRLISLIGDISVIHTKPFEDVLSLYKESNGFKNDCVHPRLVACMLRLGDVLDLDNGRFNP
;
A
#
# COMPACT_ATOMS: atom_id res chain seq x y z
N ILE A 1 28.41 -22.62 -23.36
CA ILE A 1 26.99 -22.83 -22.98
C ILE A 1 26.78 -21.91 -21.77
N GLU A 2 26.39 -20.68 -22.02
CA GLU A 2 25.90 -19.79 -20.96
C GLU A 2 24.57 -20.36 -20.48
N MET A 3 24.57 -20.94 -19.28
CA MET A 3 23.33 -21.20 -18.56
C MET A 3 22.75 -19.83 -18.23
N ASN A 4 21.68 -19.48 -18.94
CA ASN A 4 20.84 -18.33 -18.67
C ASN A 4 20.21 -18.59 -17.28
N THR A 5 20.90 -18.16 -16.22
CA THR A 5 20.37 -18.15 -14.86
C THR A 5 19.29 -17.05 -14.84
N TYR A 6 18.05 -17.41 -15.26
CA TYR A 6 16.91 -16.62 -14.88
C TYR A 6 16.94 -16.53 -13.36
N SER A 7 17.19 -15.34 -12.83
CA SER A 7 17.12 -15.13 -11.39
C SER A 7 15.73 -15.56 -10.95
N VAL A 8 15.67 -16.49 -10.01
CA VAL A 8 14.41 -16.94 -9.42
C VAL A 8 13.82 -15.73 -8.71
N ASN A 9 12.70 -15.21 -9.20
CA ASN A 9 11.96 -14.15 -8.54
C ASN A 9 10.67 -14.72 -7.91
N ILE A 10 10.08 -13.93 -7.02
CA ILE A 10 8.91 -14.34 -6.22
C ILE A 10 7.72 -14.66 -7.13
N GLU A 11 7.46 -13.84 -8.15
CA GLU A 11 6.35 -14.02 -9.07
C GLU A 11 6.49 -15.30 -9.90
N ASN A 12 7.66 -15.51 -10.51
CA ASN A 12 7.93 -16.72 -11.28
C ASN A 12 7.89 -17.98 -10.42
N ARG A 13 8.37 -17.90 -9.17
CA ARG A 13 8.31 -19.02 -8.25
C ARG A 13 6.89 -19.42 -7.89
N LEU A 14 6.01 -18.44 -7.58
CA LEU A 14 4.60 -18.72 -7.33
C LEU A 14 3.93 -19.34 -8.56
N ARG A 15 4.18 -18.78 -9.75
CA ARG A 15 3.68 -19.34 -11.01
C ARG A 15 4.13 -20.79 -11.23
N GLN A 16 5.40 -21.08 -11.01
CA GLN A 16 5.96 -22.43 -11.13
C GLN A 16 5.25 -23.40 -10.18
N LEU A 17 5.14 -23.04 -8.89
CA LEU A 17 4.47 -23.88 -7.90
C LEU A 17 2.99 -24.12 -8.22
N SER A 18 2.30 -23.15 -8.82
CA SER A 18 0.91 -23.31 -9.27
C SER A 18 0.73 -24.26 -10.45
N ILE A 19 1.79 -24.44 -11.26
CA ILE A 19 1.80 -25.41 -12.37
C ILE A 19 2.17 -26.80 -11.82
N GLU A 20 3.13 -26.88 -10.91
CA GLU A 20 3.56 -28.14 -10.29
C GLU A 20 2.46 -28.74 -9.41
N ASN A 21 1.69 -27.90 -8.72
CA ASN A 21 0.55 -28.31 -7.91
C ASN A 21 -0.66 -27.38 -8.15
N THR A 22 -1.67 -27.91 -8.83
CA THR A 22 -2.89 -27.16 -9.19
C THR A 22 -3.71 -26.67 -8.00
N GLU A 23 -3.47 -27.18 -6.79
CA GLU A 23 -4.10 -26.66 -5.57
C GLU A 23 -3.74 -25.18 -5.31
N TYR A 24 -2.59 -24.71 -5.81
CA TYR A 24 -2.13 -23.32 -5.67
C TYR A 24 -2.47 -22.44 -6.87
N ALA A 25 -3.20 -22.96 -7.87
CA ALA A 25 -3.59 -22.20 -9.05
C ALA A 25 -4.42 -20.95 -8.70
N GLU A 26 -5.21 -21.00 -7.63
CA GLU A 26 -6.01 -19.88 -7.14
C GLU A 26 -5.13 -18.71 -6.66
N LEU A 27 -4.02 -19.01 -5.98
CA LEU A 27 -3.07 -17.98 -5.52
C LEU A 27 -2.44 -17.25 -6.71
N TRP A 28 -2.04 -18.00 -7.74
CA TRP A 28 -1.48 -17.40 -8.94
C TRP A 28 -2.52 -16.61 -9.73
N SER A 29 -3.72 -17.14 -9.93
CA SER A 29 -4.76 -16.47 -10.72
C SER A 29 -5.23 -15.17 -10.07
N THR A 30 -5.43 -15.15 -8.76
CA THR A 30 -5.78 -13.92 -8.02
C THR A 30 -4.67 -12.87 -8.10
N TRP A 31 -3.40 -13.28 -7.91
CA TRP A 31 -2.29 -12.36 -8.07
C TRP A 31 -2.22 -11.77 -9.49
N ASN A 32 -2.26 -12.61 -10.52
CA ASN A 32 -2.15 -12.16 -11.90
C ASN A 32 -3.27 -11.20 -12.32
N LEU A 33 -4.49 -11.41 -11.82
CA LEU A 33 -5.61 -10.51 -12.03
C LEU A 33 -5.42 -9.20 -11.27
N ASN A 34 -5.07 -9.29 -9.98
CA ASN A 34 -4.91 -8.13 -9.11
C ASN A 34 -3.79 -7.20 -9.59
N LYS A 35 -2.66 -7.74 -10.04
CA LYS A 35 -1.57 -6.93 -10.58
C LYS A 35 -2.06 -6.04 -11.74
N GLN A 36 -2.80 -6.60 -12.69
CA GLN A 36 -3.35 -5.85 -13.83
C GLN A 36 -4.33 -4.75 -13.42
N THR A 37 -5.06 -4.96 -12.32
CA THR A 37 -6.00 -3.98 -11.78
C THR A 37 -5.28 -2.92 -10.95
N LEU A 38 -4.27 -3.31 -10.16
CA LEU A 38 -3.56 -2.42 -9.25
C LEU A 38 -2.62 -1.44 -9.96
N ASP A 39 -1.92 -1.88 -11.02
CA ASP A 39 -0.96 -1.01 -11.74
C ASP A 39 -1.58 0.34 -12.18
N PRO A 40 -2.72 0.39 -12.89
CA PRO A 40 -3.33 1.66 -13.27
C PRO A 40 -3.86 2.46 -12.08
N ILE A 41 -4.33 1.80 -11.01
CA ILE A 41 -4.84 2.48 -9.83
C ILE A 41 -3.70 3.16 -9.08
N LEU A 42 -2.60 2.47 -8.82
CA LEU A 42 -1.43 3.04 -8.12
C LEU A 42 -0.85 4.24 -8.87
N ASN A 43 -0.91 4.25 -10.20
CA ASN A 43 -0.47 5.39 -11.00
C ASN A 43 -1.30 6.66 -10.77
N THR A 44 -2.51 6.57 -10.19
CA THR A 44 -3.30 7.76 -9.85
C THR A 44 -2.73 8.53 -8.67
N ILE A 45 -1.92 7.89 -7.81
CA ILE A 45 -1.32 8.51 -6.62
C ILE A 45 -0.49 9.74 -7.00
N ILE A 46 0.25 9.70 -8.10
CA ILE A 46 1.09 10.83 -8.58
C ILE A 46 0.27 12.10 -8.73
N LYS A 47 -0.96 11.98 -9.23
CA LYS A 47 -1.87 13.13 -9.45
C LYS A 47 -2.23 13.83 -8.14
N ASP A 48 -2.42 13.06 -7.09
CA ASP A 48 -2.94 13.54 -5.81
C ASP A 48 -1.83 13.99 -4.85
N TYR A 49 -0.59 13.56 -5.13
CA TYR A 49 0.60 13.84 -4.31
C TYR A 49 1.74 14.53 -5.10
N PRO A 50 1.49 15.66 -5.77
CA PRO A 50 2.48 16.28 -6.66
C PRO A 50 3.74 16.80 -5.96
N TYR A 51 3.73 16.88 -4.62
CA TYR A 51 4.83 17.41 -3.80
C TYR A 51 5.56 16.32 -3.00
N PHE A 52 5.22 15.06 -3.19
CA PHE A 52 5.82 13.94 -2.47
C PHE A 52 6.60 13.02 -3.40
N SER A 53 7.40 12.13 -2.81
CA SER A 53 8.09 11.08 -3.57
C SER A 53 7.08 10.19 -4.31
N LEU A 54 7.50 9.66 -5.45
CA LEU A 54 6.66 8.79 -6.28
C LEU A 54 6.28 7.52 -5.50
N HIS A 55 4.97 7.25 -5.40
CA HIS A 55 4.39 6.05 -4.80
C HIS A 55 3.45 5.38 -5.82
N ASP A 56 3.92 5.29 -7.06
CA ASP A 56 3.21 4.61 -8.14
C ASP A 56 3.53 3.09 -8.16
N HIS A 57 3.06 2.38 -9.19
CA HIS A 57 3.34 0.96 -9.36
C HIS A 57 4.85 0.66 -9.40
N THR A 58 5.71 1.59 -9.86
CA THR A 58 7.16 1.39 -9.92
C THR A 58 7.80 1.32 -8.55
N HIS A 59 7.23 2.03 -7.54
CA HIS A 59 7.60 1.86 -6.15
C HIS A 59 7.33 0.43 -5.67
N SER A 60 6.12 -0.09 -5.91
CA SER A 60 5.76 -1.46 -5.53
C SER A 60 6.69 -2.50 -6.17
N GLU A 61 7.04 -2.31 -7.45
CA GLU A 61 8.01 -3.17 -8.14
C GLU A 61 9.42 -3.05 -7.54
N SER A 62 9.85 -1.85 -7.16
CA SER A 62 11.15 -1.61 -6.52
C SER A 62 11.22 -2.26 -5.13
N VAL A 63 10.15 -2.14 -4.34
CA VAL A 63 10.02 -2.83 -3.04
C VAL A 63 10.15 -4.32 -3.23
N LEU A 64 9.42 -4.91 -4.17
CA LEU A 64 9.49 -6.34 -4.47
C LEU A 64 10.88 -6.77 -4.91
N LEU A 65 11.52 -6.01 -5.80
CA LEU A 65 12.89 -6.27 -6.25
C LEU A 65 13.91 -6.22 -5.10
N ASN A 66 13.74 -5.28 -4.17
CA ASN A 66 14.60 -5.19 -2.98
C ASN A 66 14.40 -6.39 -2.05
N ILE A 67 13.16 -6.85 -1.87
CA ILE A 67 12.86 -8.08 -1.12
C ILE A 67 13.56 -9.28 -1.77
N GLU A 68 13.47 -9.42 -3.09
CA GLU A 68 14.13 -10.49 -3.84
C GLU A 68 15.65 -10.47 -3.69
N ARG A 69 16.26 -9.28 -3.72
CA ARG A 69 17.70 -9.10 -3.49
C ARG A 69 18.12 -9.49 -2.08
N VAL A 70 17.34 -9.13 -1.07
CA VAL A 70 17.60 -9.48 0.34
C VAL A 70 17.47 -10.98 0.56
N LEU A 71 16.44 -11.61 0.02
CA LEU A 71 16.20 -13.04 0.16
C LEU A 71 17.22 -13.89 -0.62
N GLY A 72 17.49 -13.50 -1.85
CA GLY A 72 18.25 -14.33 -2.80
C GLY A 72 17.48 -15.59 -3.25
N SER A 73 17.89 -16.13 -4.40
CA SER A 73 17.20 -17.26 -5.05
C SER A 73 17.01 -18.49 -4.15
N ASP A 74 18.01 -18.80 -3.31
CA ASP A 74 17.96 -19.98 -2.45
C ASP A 74 16.89 -19.90 -1.37
N ASN A 75 16.65 -18.70 -0.83
CA ASN A 75 15.59 -18.49 0.17
C ASN A 75 14.22 -18.33 -0.48
N ILE A 76 14.13 -17.67 -1.64
CA ILE A 76 12.89 -17.60 -2.42
C ILE A 76 12.36 -19.01 -2.73
N ASN A 77 13.25 -19.95 -3.08
CA ASN A 77 12.88 -21.33 -3.35
C ASN A 77 12.34 -22.09 -2.13
N LYS A 78 12.64 -21.64 -0.91
CA LYS A 78 12.17 -22.23 0.35
C LYS A 78 10.86 -21.64 0.86
N LEU A 79 10.43 -20.51 0.29
CA LEU A 79 9.17 -19.88 0.70
C LEU A 79 7.97 -20.74 0.29
N SER A 80 6.97 -20.75 1.13
CA SER A 80 5.72 -21.41 0.83
C SER A 80 4.94 -20.64 -0.26
N PRO A 81 4.03 -21.29 -1.00
CA PRO A 81 3.14 -20.61 -1.94
C PRO A 81 2.38 -19.45 -1.32
N THR A 82 1.93 -19.59 -0.05
CA THR A 82 1.24 -18.52 0.68
C THR A 82 2.17 -17.36 1.03
N ASP A 83 3.42 -17.60 1.42
CA ASP A 83 4.40 -16.54 1.67
C ASP A 83 4.68 -15.73 0.41
N LEU A 84 4.87 -16.41 -0.72
CA LEU A 84 5.10 -15.76 -2.01
C LEU A 84 3.91 -14.89 -2.40
N TRP A 85 2.70 -15.42 -2.26
CA TRP A 85 1.45 -14.71 -2.55
C TRP A 85 1.28 -13.47 -1.66
N LEU A 86 1.56 -13.58 -0.36
CA LEU A 86 1.51 -12.45 0.56
C LEU A 86 2.56 -11.39 0.22
N LEU A 87 3.82 -11.78 -0.05
CA LEU A 87 4.88 -10.84 -0.41
C LEU A 87 4.50 -10.01 -1.65
N LEU A 88 3.91 -10.64 -2.66
CA LEU A 88 3.42 -9.96 -3.85
C LEU A 88 2.33 -8.95 -3.50
N HIS A 89 1.31 -9.36 -2.74
CA HIS A 89 0.20 -8.48 -2.40
C HIS A 89 0.60 -7.35 -1.45
N VAL A 90 1.38 -7.61 -0.41
CA VAL A 90 1.77 -6.54 0.52
C VAL A 90 2.71 -5.52 -0.13
N SER A 91 3.55 -5.94 -1.09
CA SER A 91 4.39 -5.01 -1.84
C SER A 91 3.58 -4.01 -2.67
N TYR A 92 2.40 -4.39 -3.16
CA TYR A 92 1.52 -3.54 -3.95
C TYR A 92 0.47 -2.81 -3.13
N LEU A 93 0.08 -3.36 -1.99
CA LEU A 93 -1.06 -2.87 -1.20
C LEU A 93 -0.67 -2.10 0.07
N HIS A 94 0.61 -2.08 0.48
CA HIS A 94 1.00 -1.39 1.72
C HIS A 94 0.71 0.11 1.67
N ASP A 95 0.90 0.74 0.51
CA ASP A 95 0.65 2.16 0.25
C ASP A 95 -0.68 2.43 -0.47
N PHE A 96 -1.53 1.41 -0.64
CA PHE A 96 -2.80 1.53 -1.37
C PHE A 96 -3.73 2.59 -0.76
N GLY A 97 -3.62 2.85 0.52
CA GLY A 97 -4.33 3.94 1.21
C GLY A 97 -3.89 5.35 0.81
N MET A 98 -2.85 5.49 -0.02
CA MET A 98 -2.53 6.77 -0.68
C MET A 98 -3.42 7.04 -1.89
N VAL A 99 -4.11 6.05 -2.42
CA VAL A 99 -5.11 6.28 -3.48
C VAL A 99 -6.32 7.02 -2.89
N ILE A 100 -6.62 8.21 -3.41
CA ILE A 100 -7.68 9.05 -2.89
C ILE A 100 -8.88 9.02 -3.84
N LEU A 101 -9.99 8.47 -3.37
CA LEU A 101 -11.28 8.55 -4.06
C LEU A 101 -11.97 9.87 -3.78
N ASP A 102 -12.67 10.44 -4.77
CA ASP A 102 -13.44 11.68 -4.61
C ASP A 102 -14.43 11.61 -3.43
N LYS A 103 -15.09 10.46 -3.25
CA LYS A 103 -15.98 10.21 -2.10
C LYS A 103 -15.22 10.30 -0.77
N LYS A 104 -14.02 9.71 -0.71
CA LYS A 104 -13.17 9.72 0.49
C LYS A 104 -12.68 11.13 0.81
N ILE A 105 -12.37 11.97 -0.21
CA ILE A 105 -12.01 13.38 -0.02
C ILE A 105 -13.12 14.11 0.74
N TYR A 106 -14.36 13.91 0.33
CA TYR A 106 -15.52 14.56 0.96
C TYR A 106 -15.68 14.12 2.43
N ASP A 107 -15.56 12.83 2.69
CA ASP A 107 -15.65 12.27 4.05
C ASP A 107 -14.50 12.77 4.94
N ILE A 108 -13.27 12.77 4.41
CA ILE A 108 -12.10 13.31 5.12
C ILE A 108 -12.33 14.79 5.43
N TRP A 109 -12.74 15.59 4.44
CA TRP A 109 -12.96 17.03 4.61
C TRP A 109 -13.93 17.35 5.74
N LYS A 110 -14.99 16.60 5.88
CA LYS A 110 -16.00 16.77 6.95
C LYS A 110 -15.61 16.14 8.29
N SER A 111 -14.59 15.33 8.33
CA SER A 111 -14.22 14.63 9.56
C SER A 111 -13.65 15.56 10.62
N SER A 112 -14.03 15.34 11.87
CA SER A 112 -13.47 16.08 13.02
C SER A 112 -11.96 15.84 13.17
N GLU A 113 -11.46 14.70 12.73
CA GLU A 113 -10.04 14.37 12.75
C GLU A 113 -9.24 15.24 11.78
N PHE A 114 -9.74 15.44 10.56
CA PHE A 114 -9.08 16.30 9.58
C PHE A 114 -9.12 17.76 10.03
N GLN A 115 -10.24 18.23 10.59
CA GLN A 115 -10.33 19.59 11.14
C GLN A 115 -9.34 19.81 12.29
N LYS A 116 -9.17 18.80 13.15
CA LYS A 116 -8.15 18.81 14.21
C LYS A 116 -6.75 18.83 13.61
N PHE A 117 -6.48 18.02 12.61
CA PHE A 117 -5.21 18.00 11.88
C PHE A 117 -4.87 19.37 11.30
N ILE A 118 -5.79 20.04 10.60
CA ILE A 118 -5.58 21.41 10.06
C ILE A 118 -5.17 22.36 11.19
N LYS A 119 -5.86 22.32 12.32
CA LYS A 119 -5.54 23.18 13.48
C LYS A 119 -4.14 22.91 14.02
N GLU A 120 -3.76 21.65 14.15
CA GLU A 120 -2.41 21.26 14.60
C GLU A 120 -1.34 21.71 13.60
N GLN A 121 -1.58 21.54 12.31
CA GLN A 121 -0.63 21.96 11.27
C GLN A 121 -0.50 23.48 11.14
N SER A 122 -1.49 24.27 11.57
CA SER A 122 -1.39 25.73 11.60
C SER A 122 -0.29 26.26 12.54
N GLU A 123 0.14 25.42 13.49
CA GLU A 123 1.24 25.67 14.43
C GLU A 123 2.47 24.79 14.14
N GLY A 124 2.41 23.97 13.08
CA GLY A 124 3.45 23.00 12.69
C GLY A 124 4.74 23.68 12.21
N THR A 125 5.81 22.88 12.11
CA THR A 125 7.15 23.35 11.71
C THR A 125 7.30 23.52 10.19
N ASP A 126 6.60 22.71 9.40
CA ASP A 126 6.61 22.81 7.94
C ASP A 126 5.95 24.12 7.49
N LYS A 127 6.70 24.93 6.75
CA LYS A 127 6.24 26.28 6.35
C LYS A 127 5.09 26.25 5.36
N GLU A 128 5.12 25.32 4.39
CA GLU A 128 4.13 25.24 3.34
C GLU A 128 2.81 24.64 3.87
N ILE A 129 2.90 23.57 4.65
CA ILE A 129 1.73 22.96 5.30
C ILE A 129 1.09 23.95 6.27
N ARG A 130 1.91 24.65 7.09
CA ARG A 130 1.41 25.66 8.02
C ARG A 130 0.71 26.83 7.32
N ALA A 131 1.29 27.34 6.23
CA ALA A 131 0.66 28.43 5.45
C ALA A 131 -0.66 27.95 4.82
N SER A 132 -0.71 26.73 4.31
CA SER A 132 -1.91 26.11 3.78
C SER A 132 -3.00 25.95 4.84
N ALA A 133 -2.63 25.49 6.03
CA ALA A 133 -3.55 25.32 7.16
C ALA A 133 -4.16 26.66 7.60
N LYS A 134 -3.34 27.73 7.73
CA LYS A 134 -3.84 29.07 8.06
C LYS A 134 -4.79 29.59 7.00
N LEU A 135 -4.44 29.45 5.71
CA LEU A 135 -5.32 29.88 4.63
C LEU A 135 -6.70 29.18 4.68
N ILE A 136 -6.73 27.89 4.95
CA ILE A 136 -7.99 27.13 5.05
C ILE A 136 -8.79 27.53 6.31
N MET A 137 -8.12 27.78 7.43
CA MET A 137 -8.82 28.24 8.66
C MET A 137 -9.44 29.62 8.52
N ASP A 138 -8.89 30.48 7.67
CA ASP A 138 -9.37 31.83 7.40
C ASP A 138 -10.54 31.85 6.38
N LEU A 139 -10.81 30.72 5.70
CA LEU A 139 -11.97 30.62 4.81
C LEU A 139 -13.28 30.62 5.60
N ASP A 140 -14.28 31.31 5.04
CA ASP A 140 -15.63 31.33 5.61
C ASP A 140 -16.18 29.89 5.66
N LYS A 141 -16.58 29.44 6.85
CA LYS A 141 -16.94 28.04 7.14
C LYS A 141 -18.28 27.60 6.52
N ASP A 142 -18.97 28.50 5.84
CA ASP A 142 -20.26 28.20 5.18
C ASP A 142 -20.11 27.38 3.88
N SER A 143 -18.89 27.12 3.39
CA SER A 143 -18.68 26.18 2.29
C SER A 143 -18.62 24.74 2.82
N ASP A 144 -19.75 24.10 2.89
CA ASP A 144 -19.95 22.72 3.37
C ASP A 144 -19.27 21.63 2.53
N ALA A 145 -18.56 21.97 1.47
CA ALA A 145 -17.97 21.00 0.55
C ALA A 145 -16.69 21.53 -0.11
N TYR A 146 -15.79 20.59 -0.44
CA TYR A 146 -14.74 20.79 -1.42
C TYR A 146 -15.35 21.36 -2.70
N ASP A 147 -15.15 22.67 -2.93
CA ASP A 147 -15.79 23.41 -4.02
C ASP A 147 -14.84 23.54 -5.22
N SER A 148 -15.27 23.02 -6.36
CA SER A 148 -14.53 23.13 -7.63
C SER A 148 -14.32 24.59 -8.09
N THR A 149 -15.08 25.54 -7.56
CA THR A 149 -14.99 26.98 -7.89
C THR A 149 -13.93 27.73 -7.07
N TRP A 150 -13.31 27.11 -6.08
CA TRP A 150 -12.31 27.78 -5.24
C TRP A 150 -11.14 28.37 -6.04
N PRO A 151 -10.57 29.51 -5.59
CA PRO A 151 -9.36 30.05 -6.17
C PRO A 151 -8.19 29.05 -6.17
N LEU A 152 -7.27 29.19 -7.13
CA LEU A 152 -6.17 28.26 -7.32
C LEU A 152 -5.29 28.08 -6.07
N ASN A 153 -5.04 29.16 -5.32
CA ASN A 153 -4.27 29.11 -4.07
C ASN A 153 -4.97 28.29 -2.98
N VAL A 154 -6.30 28.35 -2.91
CA VAL A 154 -7.09 27.53 -1.99
C VAL A 154 -7.06 26.08 -2.41
N LYS A 155 -7.24 25.77 -3.70
CA LYS A 155 -7.12 24.40 -4.23
C LYS A 155 -5.74 23.80 -3.93
N LYS A 156 -4.66 24.57 -4.15
CA LYS A 156 -3.31 24.15 -3.81
C LYS A 156 -3.18 23.83 -2.32
N ALA A 157 -3.68 24.71 -1.43
CA ALA A 157 -3.62 24.50 0.01
C ALA A 157 -4.39 23.24 0.45
N VAL A 158 -5.56 23.01 -0.12
CA VAL A 158 -6.37 21.79 0.12
C VAL A 158 -5.60 20.53 -0.31
N THR A 159 -5.01 20.53 -1.52
CA THR A 159 -4.21 19.39 -2.01
C THR A 159 -3.05 19.10 -1.07
N ILE A 160 -2.31 20.12 -0.61
CA ILE A 160 -1.20 19.95 0.32
C ILE A 160 -1.66 19.33 1.66
N LEU A 161 -2.77 19.82 2.20
CA LEU A 161 -3.28 19.33 3.48
C LEU A 161 -3.87 17.92 3.38
N LEU A 162 -4.66 17.66 2.34
CA LEU A 162 -5.22 16.31 2.10
C LEU A 162 -4.10 15.28 1.87
N SER A 163 -3.15 15.59 0.99
CA SER A 163 -2.04 14.66 0.73
C SER A 163 -1.18 14.42 1.98
N SER A 164 -0.91 15.46 2.78
CA SER A 164 -0.19 15.31 4.05
C SER A 164 -0.97 14.45 5.06
N TYR A 165 -2.28 14.68 5.18
CA TYR A 165 -3.14 13.89 6.06
C TYR A 165 -3.21 12.43 5.63
N CYS A 166 -3.50 12.19 4.35
CA CYS A 166 -3.59 10.83 3.81
C CYS A 166 -2.26 10.08 3.94
N ARG A 167 -1.12 10.76 3.69
CA ARG A 167 0.19 10.15 3.92
C ARG A 167 0.40 9.71 5.38
N ASN A 168 -0.08 10.47 6.33
CA ASN A 168 0.03 10.09 7.76
C ASN A 168 -0.90 8.93 8.13
N LYS A 169 -1.94 8.69 7.35
CA LYS A 169 -2.97 7.66 7.60
C LYS A 169 -2.95 6.52 6.58
N HIS A 170 -2.06 6.56 5.57
CA HIS A 170 -2.12 5.65 4.42
C HIS A 170 -2.13 4.17 4.83
N ALA A 171 -1.37 3.79 5.84
CA ALA A 171 -1.32 2.40 6.30
C ALA A 171 -2.67 1.93 6.86
N ASP A 172 -3.32 2.78 7.66
CA ASP A 172 -4.65 2.49 8.20
C ASP A 172 -5.70 2.47 7.09
N PHE A 173 -5.62 3.38 6.10
CA PHE A 173 -6.47 3.39 4.92
C PHE A 173 -6.23 2.18 4.01
N SER A 174 -4.96 1.75 3.83
CA SER A 174 -4.66 0.53 3.09
C SER A 174 -5.39 -0.67 3.68
N ARG A 175 -5.35 -0.82 5.00
CA ARG A 175 -6.08 -1.89 5.69
C ARG A 175 -7.59 -1.77 5.50
N GLU A 176 -8.15 -0.56 5.64
CA GLU A 176 -9.58 -0.30 5.43
C GLU A 176 -9.99 -0.76 4.02
N TYR A 177 -9.26 -0.33 2.98
CA TYR A 177 -9.56 -0.70 1.59
C TYR A 177 -9.38 -2.19 1.29
N ILE A 178 -8.37 -2.84 1.88
CA ILE A 178 -8.12 -4.28 1.71
C ILE A 178 -9.25 -5.11 2.33
N LEU A 179 -9.84 -4.65 3.43
CA LEU A 179 -10.91 -5.36 4.14
C LEU A 179 -12.32 -5.01 3.65
N ASP A 180 -12.46 -4.00 2.80
CA ASP A 180 -13.74 -3.60 2.24
C ASP A 180 -14.17 -4.58 1.13
N GLU A 181 -15.15 -5.44 1.42
CA GLU A 181 -15.70 -6.42 0.50
C GLU A 181 -16.47 -5.78 -0.68
N GLU A 182 -17.00 -4.57 -0.49
CA GLU A 182 -17.72 -3.78 -1.49
C GLU A 182 -16.78 -2.84 -2.25
N ASN A 183 -15.47 -3.12 -2.24
CA ASN A 183 -14.47 -2.20 -2.74
C ASN A 183 -14.75 -1.74 -4.19
N GLU A 184 -14.76 -0.43 -4.37
CA GLU A 184 -15.01 0.24 -5.66
C GLU A 184 -13.87 -0.02 -6.68
N TRP A 185 -12.78 -0.65 -6.24
CA TRP A 185 -11.55 -0.84 -7.01
C TRP A 185 -11.55 -2.08 -7.91
N ASN A 186 -12.50 -2.99 -7.76
CA ASN A 186 -12.53 -4.30 -8.41
C ASN A 186 -11.26 -5.15 -8.18
N VAL A 187 -10.59 -4.95 -7.04
CA VAL A 187 -9.47 -5.78 -6.63
C VAL A 187 -10.03 -7.01 -5.94
N ASP A 188 -10.04 -8.14 -6.63
CA ASP A 188 -10.52 -9.40 -6.06
C ASP A 188 -9.39 -10.09 -5.28
N LEU A 189 -9.37 -9.87 -3.98
CA LEU A 189 -8.46 -10.58 -3.06
C LEU A 189 -8.96 -11.98 -2.69
N GLY A 190 -10.02 -12.48 -3.36
CA GLY A 190 -10.63 -13.76 -3.04
C GLY A 190 -11.75 -13.66 -2.01
N HIS A 191 -12.37 -12.48 -1.84
CA HIS A 191 -13.56 -12.27 -1.00
C HIS A 191 -14.75 -13.14 -1.41
N ASN A 192 -14.72 -13.71 -2.64
CA ASN A 192 -15.66 -14.70 -3.11
C ASN A 192 -15.59 -16.06 -2.36
N GLY A 193 -14.75 -16.18 -1.33
CA GLY A 193 -14.60 -17.37 -0.49
C GLY A 193 -13.56 -18.37 -1.00
N LEU A 194 -12.90 -18.14 -2.12
CA LEU A 194 -11.81 -18.99 -2.61
C LEU A 194 -10.56 -18.87 -1.72
N ILE A 195 -10.22 -17.65 -1.34
CA ILE A 195 -9.16 -17.37 -0.39
C ILE A 195 -9.77 -17.01 0.96
N LYS A 196 -9.27 -17.62 2.03
CA LYS A 196 -9.82 -17.41 3.38
C LYS A 196 -9.64 -15.95 3.79
N ASN A 197 -10.70 -15.31 4.30
CA ASN A 197 -10.69 -13.93 4.83
C ASN A 197 -9.53 -13.67 5.80
N ARG A 198 -9.08 -14.70 6.52
CA ARG A 198 -7.89 -14.62 7.38
C ARG A 198 -6.62 -14.22 6.64
N LEU A 199 -6.38 -14.72 5.41
CA LEU A 199 -5.21 -14.36 4.61
C LEU A 199 -5.33 -12.94 4.07
N ILE A 200 -6.55 -12.50 3.74
CA ILE A 200 -6.84 -11.13 3.33
C ILE A 200 -6.60 -10.18 4.51
N SER A 201 -7.13 -10.53 5.70
CA SER A 201 -6.87 -9.76 6.92
C SER A 201 -5.38 -9.64 7.22
N LEU A 202 -4.61 -10.68 6.94
CA LEU A 202 -3.17 -10.69 7.15
C LEU A 202 -2.43 -9.71 6.21
N ILE A 203 -2.89 -9.55 4.96
CA ILE A 203 -2.36 -8.50 4.06
C ILE A 203 -2.59 -7.12 4.70
N GLY A 204 -3.81 -6.85 5.17
CA GLY A 204 -4.16 -5.58 5.82
C GLY A 204 -3.34 -5.31 7.07
N ASP A 205 -3.20 -6.31 7.94
CA ASP A 205 -2.44 -6.18 9.19
C ASP A 205 -0.94 -5.92 8.93
N ILE A 206 -0.34 -6.62 7.98
CA ILE A 206 1.05 -6.40 7.58
C ILE A 206 1.21 -5.01 6.96
N SER A 207 0.25 -4.57 6.14
CA SER A 207 0.25 -3.22 5.55
C SER A 207 0.20 -2.13 6.62
N VAL A 208 -0.55 -2.31 7.71
CA VAL A 208 -0.52 -1.36 8.84
C VAL A 208 0.83 -1.37 9.56
N ILE A 209 1.37 -2.56 9.81
CA ILE A 209 2.58 -2.75 10.62
C ILE A 209 3.82 -2.14 9.95
N HIS A 210 3.84 -1.92 8.62
CA HIS A 210 5.03 -1.38 7.95
C HIS A 210 5.42 0.02 8.49
N THR A 211 4.46 0.83 8.96
CA THR A 211 4.69 2.15 9.55
C THR A 211 4.80 2.16 11.08
N LYS A 212 4.52 1.03 11.74
CA LYS A 212 4.49 0.95 13.22
C LYS A 212 5.87 0.60 13.80
N PRO A 213 6.08 0.74 15.11
CA PRO A 213 7.28 0.24 15.79
C PRO A 213 7.56 -1.23 15.51
N PHE A 214 8.83 -1.64 15.59
CA PHE A 214 9.21 -3.04 15.27
C PHE A 214 8.57 -4.06 16.22
N GLU A 215 8.26 -3.65 17.43
CA GLU A 215 7.58 -4.46 18.44
C GLU A 215 6.23 -4.99 17.94
N ASP A 216 5.55 -4.23 17.08
CA ASP A 216 4.27 -4.64 16.48
C ASP A 216 4.44 -5.80 15.50
N VAL A 217 5.59 -5.92 14.83
CA VAL A 217 5.91 -7.10 14.00
C VAL A 217 5.96 -8.37 14.87
N LEU A 218 6.44 -8.26 16.11
CA LEU A 218 6.52 -9.37 17.03
C LEU A 218 5.15 -9.84 17.53
N SER A 219 4.12 -9.02 17.40
CA SER A 219 2.73 -9.41 17.71
C SER A 219 2.13 -10.39 16.69
N LEU A 220 2.65 -10.41 15.46
CA LEU A 220 2.24 -11.38 14.45
C LEU A 220 2.71 -12.79 14.81
N TYR A 221 2.02 -13.81 14.32
CA TYR A 221 2.46 -15.20 14.46
C TYR A 221 3.77 -15.41 13.69
N LYS A 222 4.68 -16.21 14.27
CA LYS A 222 5.89 -16.64 13.56
C LYS A 222 5.55 -17.55 12.39
N GLU A 223 4.60 -18.47 12.63
CA GLU A 223 4.09 -19.42 11.66
C GLU A 223 2.59 -19.65 11.92
N SER A 224 1.81 -19.84 10.87
CA SER A 224 0.38 -20.11 10.92
C SER A 224 -0.03 -20.96 9.72
N ASN A 225 -1.29 -21.42 9.68
CA ASN A 225 -1.79 -22.13 8.51
C ASN A 225 -1.88 -21.18 7.30
N GLY A 226 -1.34 -21.61 6.17
CA GLY A 226 -1.43 -20.91 4.88
C GLY A 226 -2.69 -21.28 4.09
N PHE A 227 -2.59 -21.21 2.79
CA PHE A 227 -3.63 -21.64 1.86
C PHE A 227 -3.62 -23.17 1.74
N LYS A 228 -4.82 -23.80 1.78
CA LYS A 228 -4.96 -25.27 1.78
C LYS A 228 -4.13 -25.94 2.93
N ASN A 229 -3.16 -26.75 2.55
CA ASN A 229 -2.28 -27.49 3.46
C ASN A 229 -0.91 -26.83 3.64
N ASP A 230 -0.78 -25.57 3.24
CA ASP A 230 0.44 -24.80 3.29
C ASP A 230 0.61 -24.09 4.64
N CYS A 231 1.81 -23.56 4.91
CA CYS A 231 2.09 -22.70 6.04
C CYS A 231 2.37 -21.25 5.57
N VAL A 232 2.28 -20.31 6.48
CA VAL A 232 2.58 -18.91 6.24
C VAL A 232 3.40 -18.34 7.40
N HIS A 233 4.35 -17.46 7.09
CA HIS A 233 5.26 -16.84 8.03
C HIS A 233 5.05 -15.31 8.11
N PRO A 234 3.99 -14.84 8.81
CA PRO A 234 3.61 -13.42 8.81
C PRO A 234 4.71 -12.46 9.25
N ARG A 235 5.51 -12.83 10.27
CA ARG A 235 6.65 -12.02 10.72
C ARG A 235 7.72 -11.86 9.65
N LEU A 236 8.00 -12.92 8.91
CA LEU A 236 8.96 -12.87 7.81
C LEU A 236 8.47 -11.93 6.72
N VAL A 237 7.21 -12.07 6.31
CA VAL A 237 6.59 -11.21 5.28
C VAL A 237 6.63 -9.74 5.71
N ALA A 238 6.24 -9.43 6.97
CA ALA A 238 6.28 -8.06 7.50
C ALA A 238 7.71 -7.49 7.56
N CYS A 239 8.69 -8.30 7.97
CA CYS A 239 10.10 -7.89 7.97
C CYS A 239 10.61 -7.60 6.56
N MET A 240 10.28 -8.45 5.60
CA MET A 240 10.71 -8.28 4.21
C MET A 240 10.06 -7.07 3.57
N LEU A 241 8.77 -6.81 3.80
CA LEU A 241 8.10 -5.59 3.35
C LEU A 241 8.82 -4.34 3.88
N ARG A 242 9.06 -4.25 5.18
CA ARG A 242 9.73 -3.10 5.80
C ARG A 242 11.14 -2.89 5.24
N LEU A 243 11.90 -3.96 5.02
CA LEU A 243 13.24 -3.86 4.44
C LEU A 243 13.16 -3.42 2.98
N GLY A 244 12.26 -3.99 2.19
CA GLY A 244 12.08 -3.65 0.78
C GLY A 244 11.71 -2.18 0.58
N ASP A 245 10.79 -1.68 1.40
CA ASP A 245 10.33 -0.30 1.39
C ASP A 245 11.45 0.68 1.80
N VAL A 246 12.12 0.44 2.94
CA VAL A 246 13.25 1.28 3.39
C VAL A 246 14.42 1.29 2.40
N LEU A 247 14.65 0.21 1.67
CA LEU A 247 15.72 0.10 0.66
C LEU A 247 15.36 0.76 -0.67
N ASP A 248 14.12 1.17 -0.88
CA ASP A 248 13.72 1.89 -2.08
C ASP A 248 14.14 3.37 -1.99
N LEU A 249 15.45 3.58 -2.13
CA LEU A 249 16.12 4.89 -2.10
C LEU A 249 16.40 5.41 -3.53
N ASP A 250 15.59 5.03 -4.51
CA ASP A 250 15.83 5.43 -5.89
C ASP A 250 15.82 6.98 -6.03
N ASN A 251 16.87 7.52 -6.66
CA ASN A 251 17.01 8.96 -6.91
C ASN A 251 15.84 9.54 -7.73
N GLY A 252 15.13 8.71 -8.48
CA GLY A 252 13.91 9.11 -9.21
C GLY A 252 12.72 9.46 -8.30
N ARG A 253 12.72 9.01 -7.03
CA ARG A 253 11.68 9.35 -6.04
C ARG A 253 11.84 10.73 -5.44
N PHE A 254 13.04 11.26 -5.42
CA PHE A 254 13.33 12.59 -4.86
C PHE A 254 13.33 13.60 -6.00
N ASN A 255 12.23 14.32 -6.14
CA ASN A 255 12.18 15.48 -7.01
C ASN A 255 13.13 16.56 -6.43
N PRO A 256 14.14 17.04 -7.18
CA PRO A 256 15.08 18.05 -6.70
C PRO A 256 14.40 19.40 -6.45
#